data_0aae57977d37cddaed630f962cf2b48a
#
_entry.id   0aae57977d37cddaed630f962cf2b48a
#
_cell.length_a   1.000
_cell.length_b   1.000
_cell.length_c   1.000
_cell.angle_alpha   90.00
_cell.angle_beta   90.00
_cell.angle_gamma   90.00
#
_symmetry.space_group_name_H-M   'P 1'
#
loop_
_entity.id
_entity.type
_entity.pdbx_description
1 polymer ?
#
loop_
_entity_poly.entity_id
_entity_poly.type
_entity_poly.pdbx_seq_one_letter_code
_entity_poly.pdbx_strand_id
1 'polypeptide(L)'
;MDFFFFIKVKIKMVCFSVPSLILEGWVSFFVFFLHNRIMNILQEIFTDHYEEIKYTLHPRPAEMENIDKMINCGDPSYGGAMYGCIHCGNLKFVPFRCHSRFCPTCGNKYSMDRTTSMSFKLVNVRHRHCVFTIDASLRDFFLQDRSLLNCLFHSVSSVVLRLFSKMNKHKNFTPGFIMVLHTFGRDLKWNPHIHCLISEGGYSDDAFWRNVSHFNYTFLRNAFRTALLKEMLLRIGPSFKKVSARCYLEHEHGFYVYAKPNRCDPKTVTKYIGRYLGRPVIATSRVDSYTGDLVSFHYNRHEDDQYVQETIPVMDFIKRLIRHIPEKHFKMIRYGGLYARHRSIDKKLHLAISKEKRHTFRCFNRWRTAILSSFGYDPLICPHCKQQMVILEIYHHHRRVPLEELYEKAMSRSRGKRSSA
;
A
#
# COMPACT_ATOMS: atom_id res chain seq x y z
N MET A 1 -41.48 14.17 -12.58
CA MET A 1 -42.12 14.66 -11.36
C MET A 1 -41.11 14.64 -10.24
N ASP A 2 -40.52 15.69 -10.13
CA ASP A 2 -39.84 16.52 -9.13
C ASP A 2 -39.67 15.93 -7.74
N PHE A 3 -38.40 15.71 -7.38
CA PHE A 3 -37.94 15.71 -6.00
C PHE A 3 -36.80 16.73 -5.85
N PHE A 4 -37.18 18.02 -5.80
CA PHE A 4 -36.30 19.06 -5.29
C PHE A 4 -36.37 19.06 -3.77
N PHE A 5 -35.39 18.48 -3.10
CA PHE A 5 -35.19 18.72 -1.67
C PHE A 5 -34.27 19.93 -1.50
N PHE A 6 -34.90 21.06 -1.14
CA PHE A 6 -34.18 22.26 -0.73
C PHE A 6 -33.49 22.04 0.61
N ILE A 7 -32.16 21.95 0.59
CA ILE A 7 -31.35 22.02 1.81
C ILE A 7 -31.09 23.50 2.11
N LYS A 8 -31.87 24.06 3.05
CA LYS A 8 -31.60 25.36 3.66
C LYS A 8 -30.37 25.22 4.59
N VAL A 9 -29.17 25.57 4.12
CA VAL A 9 -28.02 25.72 4.97
C VAL A 9 -28.09 27.08 5.66
N LYS A 10 -28.45 27.09 6.95
CA LYS A 10 -28.30 28.27 7.80
C LYS A 10 -26.83 28.42 8.21
N ILE A 11 -26.13 29.31 7.55
CA ILE A 11 -24.77 29.71 7.95
C ILE A 11 -24.93 30.77 9.06
N LYS A 12 -24.59 30.43 10.29
CA LYS A 12 -24.36 31.42 11.34
C LYS A 12 -22.93 31.98 11.13
N MET A 13 -22.88 33.18 10.57
CA MET A 13 -21.64 33.92 10.42
C MET A 13 -21.15 34.39 11.79
N VAL A 14 -19.90 34.06 12.13
CA VAL A 14 -19.14 34.86 13.08
C VAL A 14 -18.71 36.11 12.31
N CYS A 15 -19.06 37.28 12.87
CA CYS A 15 -18.92 38.57 12.23
C CYS A 15 -17.54 38.87 11.68
N PHE A 16 -17.41 38.77 10.38
CA PHE A 16 -16.58 39.64 9.56
C PHE A 16 -17.44 39.99 8.34
N SER A 17 -17.59 41.26 8.07
CA SER A 17 -18.41 41.83 6.98
C SER A 17 -17.91 41.30 5.60
N VAL A 18 -18.63 40.30 5.07
CA VAL A 18 -18.43 39.79 3.73
C VAL A 18 -19.60 40.30 2.85
N PRO A 19 -19.31 40.89 1.67
CA PRO A 19 -20.37 41.46 0.81
C PRO A 19 -21.37 40.39 0.32
N SER A 20 -22.67 40.76 0.23
CA SER A 20 -23.81 39.89 -0.12
C SER A 20 -23.69 39.16 -1.48
N LEU A 21 -22.87 39.62 -2.39
CA LEU A 21 -22.57 38.98 -3.69
C LEU A 21 -21.88 37.61 -3.61
N ILE A 22 -21.37 37.24 -2.44
CA ILE A 22 -20.67 35.94 -2.24
C ILE A 22 -21.69 34.82 -2.02
N LEU A 23 -22.89 35.08 -1.52
CA LEU A 23 -23.88 34.05 -1.18
C LEU A 23 -24.49 33.35 -2.40
N GLU A 24 -24.72 34.03 -3.51
CA GLU A 24 -25.25 33.43 -4.74
C GLU A 24 -24.18 32.60 -5.48
N GLY A 25 -22.94 33.02 -5.42
CA GLY A 25 -21.79 32.25 -5.95
C GLY A 25 -21.57 30.92 -5.23
N TRP A 26 -21.93 30.83 -3.95
CA TRP A 26 -21.72 29.65 -3.13
C TRP A 26 -22.66 28.49 -3.47
N VAL A 27 -23.94 28.76 -3.72
CA VAL A 27 -24.92 27.74 -4.10
C VAL A 27 -24.54 27.16 -5.48
N SER A 28 -24.15 28.01 -6.41
CA SER A 28 -23.74 27.63 -7.76
C SER A 28 -22.40 26.84 -7.74
N PHE A 29 -21.46 27.25 -6.89
CA PHE A 29 -20.17 26.56 -6.73
C PHE A 29 -20.35 25.17 -6.10
N PHE A 30 -21.18 25.01 -5.10
CA PHE A 30 -21.49 23.73 -4.47
C PHE A 30 -22.26 22.80 -5.42
N VAL A 31 -23.21 23.30 -6.18
CA VAL A 31 -23.97 22.58 -7.20
C VAL A 31 -23.03 22.16 -8.35
N PHE A 32 -22.11 23.03 -8.78
CA PHE A 32 -21.13 22.72 -9.81
C PHE A 32 -20.14 21.62 -9.39
N PHE A 33 -19.68 21.61 -8.11
CA PHE A 33 -18.83 20.55 -7.58
C PHE A 33 -19.56 19.22 -7.34
N LEU A 34 -20.85 19.24 -7.03
CA LEU A 34 -21.68 18.05 -6.89
C LEU A 34 -21.94 17.38 -8.25
N HIS A 35 -21.92 18.13 -9.36
CA HIS A 35 -22.20 17.58 -10.69
C HIS A 35 -20.97 17.06 -11.45
N ASN A 36 -19.76 17.47 -11.06
CA ASN A 36 -18.52 17.06 -11.76
C ASN A 36 -17.61 16.20 -10.88
N ARG A 37 -18.12 15.03 -10.45
CA ARG A 37 -17.24 14.00 -9.90
C ARG A 37 -16.37 13.44 -11.01
N ILE A 38 -15.09 13.81 -11.07
CA ILE A 38 -14.12 13.19 -11.96
C ILE A 38 -13.79 11.80 -11.39
N MET A 39 -14.50 10.80 -11.88
CA MET A 39 -14.20 9.40 -11.61
C MET A 39 -13.00 8.94 -12.46
N ASN A 40 -12.18 8.08 -11.91
CA ASN A 40 -11.20 7.38 -12.74
C ASN A 40 -11.84 6.13 -13.35
N ILE A 41 -11.27 5.64 -14.45
CA ILE A 41 -11.81 4.53 -15.24
C ILE A 41 -12.12 3.27 -14.40
N LEU A 42 -11.36 2.97 -13.34
CA LEU A 42 -11.67 1.84 -12.47
C LEU A 42 -12.88 2.11 -11.58
N GLN A 43 -13.07 3.34 -11.12
CA GLN A 43 -14.30 3.71 -10.39
C GLN A 43 -15.53 3.58 -11.29
N GLU A 44 -15.42 4.01 -12.54
CA GLU A 44 -16.47 3.89 -13.55
C GLU A 44 -16.85 2.42 -13.78
N ILE A 45 -15.88 1.58 -14.15
CA ILE A 45 -16.08 0.13 -14.38
C ILE A 45 -16.77 -0.53 -13.18
N PHE A 46 -16.30 -0.28 -11.97
CA PHE A 46 -16.86 -0.91 -10.77
C PHE A 46 -18.22 -0.32 -10.34
N THR A 47 -18.51 0.91 -10.71
CA THR A 47 -19.82 1.53 -10.44
C THR A 47 -20.87 0.98 -11.39
N ASP A 48 -20.56 0.90 -12.68
CA ASP A 48 -21.48 0.40 -13.71
C ASP A 48 -21.89 -1.06 -13.46
N HIS A 49 -20.97 -1.89 -12.94
CA HIS A 49 -21.21 -3.30 -12.68
C HIS A 49 -21.42 -3.66 -11.21
N TYR A 50 -21.73 -2.67 -10.34
CA TYR A 50 -21.78 -2.89 -8.91
C TYR A 50 -22.76 -4.00 -8.48
N GLU A 51 -23.98 -3.95 -8.99
CA GLU A 51 -25.00 -4.95 -8.67
C GLU A 51 -24.65 -6.31 -9.25
N GLU A 52 -24.14 -6.37 -10.49
CA GLU A 52 -23.69 -7.59 -11.11
C GLU A 52 -22.55 -8.27 -10.34
N ILE A 53 -21.57 -7.48 -9.89
CA ILE A 53 -20.48 -7.96 -9.01
C ILE A 53 -21.05 -8.64 -7.77
N LYS A 54 -21.98 -7.97 -7.10
CA LYS A 54 -22.57 -8.43 -5.84
C LYS A 54 -23.31 -9.75 -5.99
N TYR A 55 -24.13 -9.89 -7.04
CA TYR A 55 -25.00 -11.03 -7.23
C TYR A 55 -24.39 -12.18 -8.03
N THR A 56 -23.39 -11.90 -8.90
CA THR A 56 -22.78 -12.92 -9.78
C THR A 56 -21.46 -13.43 -9.23
N LEU A 57 -20.59 -12.57 -8.70
CA LEU A 57 -19.27 -12.97 -8.24
C LEU A 57 -19.25 -13.40 -6.78
N HIS A 58 -20.27 -13.07 -6.00
CA HIS A 58 -20.34 -13.34 -4.55
C HIS A 58 -19.04 -12.99 -3.82
N PRO A 59 -18.59 -11.71 -3.87
CA PRO A 59 -17.31 -11.32 -3.30
C PRO A 59 -17.25 -11.55 -1.80
N ARG A 60 -16.06 -11.83 -1.30
CA ARG A 60 -15.80 -11.91 0.14
C ARG A 60 -16.10 -10.56 0.82
N PRO A 61 -16.44 -10.53 2.13
CA PRO A 61 -16.72 -9.27 2.84
C PRO A 61 -15.61 -8.24 2.71
N ALA A 62 -14.33 -8.67 2.72
CA ALA A 62 -13.20 -7.77 2.53
C ALA A 62 -13.12 -7.19 1.10
N GLU A 63 -13.57 -7.92 0.09
CA GLU A 63 -13.63 -7.45 -1.30
C GLU A 63 -14.73 -6.40 -1.44
N MET A 64 -15.96 -6.69 -0.96
CA MET A 64 -17.06 -5.71 -1.00
C MET A 64 -16.71 -4.43 -0.24
N GLU A 65 -16.17 -4.52 0.98
CA GLU A 65 -15.75 -3.33 1.75
C GLU A 65 -14.77 -2.44 0.96
N ASN A 66 -13.85 -3.05 0.20
CA ASN A 66 -12.86 -2.28 -0.58
C ASN A 66 -13.42 -1.76 -1.91
N ILE A 67 -14.37 -2.46 -2.52
CA ILE A 67 -15.11 -1.98 -3.69
C ILE A 67 -15.94 -0.74 -3.29
N ASP A 68 -16.76 -0.83 -2.24
CA ASP A 68 -17.56 0.28 -1.72
C ASP A 68 -16.69 1.50 -1.41
N LYS A 69 -15.58 1.29 -0.75
CA LYS A 69 -14.61 2.36 -0.47
C LYS A 69 -14.05 2.99 -1.73
N MET A 70 -13.76 2.19 -2.75
CA MET A 70 -13.15 2.69 -3.98
C MET A 70 -14.14 3.49 -4.82
N ILE A 71 -15.34 2.96 -5.06
CA ILE A 71 -16.36 3.63 -5.87
C ILE A 71 -16.77 4.97 -5.25
N ASN A 72 -16.77 5.08 -3.93
CA ASN A 72 -17.14 6.30 -3.20
C ASN A 72 -15.94 7.19 -2.84
N CYS A 73 -14.74 6.87 -3.33
CA CYS A 73 -13.54 7.61 -2.97
C CYS A 73 -13.50 9.01 -3.59
N GLY A 74 -13.46 10.03 -2.73
CA GLY A 74 -13.41 11.43 -3.17
C GLY A 74 -14.76 11.99 -3.57
N ASP A 75 -15.84 11.31 -3.26
CA ASP A 75 -17.19 11.81 -3.40
C ASP A 75 -17.49 12.85 -2.29
N PRO A 76 -17.81 14.10 -2.65
CA PRO A 76 -18.13 15.14 -1.68
C PRO A 76 -19.30 14.80 -0.76
N SER A 77 -20.24 13.96 -1.19
CA SER A 77 -21.41 13.54 -0.39
C SER A 77 -21.04 12.78 0.87
N TYR A 78 -19.89 12.09 0.87
CA TYR A 78 -19.34 11.41 2.06
C TYR A 78 -18.60 12.36 3.01
N GLY A 79 -18.42 13.62 2.60
CA GLY A 79 -17.82 14.66 3.40
C GLY A 79 -16.44 15.07 2.95
N GLY A 80 -15.88 16.04 3.67
CA GLY A 80 -14.58 16.63 3.39
C GLY A 80 -14.26 17.76 4.33
N ALA A 81 -13.18 18.48 4.03
CA ALA A 81 -12.73 19.65 4.77
C ALA A 81 -12.72 20.88 3.85
N MET A 82 -13.32 21.97 4.33
CA MET A 82 -13.27 23.28 3.69
C MET A 82 -12.11 24.09 4.26
N TYR A 83 -11.27 24.55 3.38
CA TYR A 83 -10.16 25.47 3.70
C TYR A 83 -10.42 26.83 3.09
N GLY A 84 -10.06 27.88 3.82
CA GLY A 84 -10.15 29.26 3.37
C GLY A 84 -8.80 29.97 3.44
N CYS A 85 -8.53 30.82 2.47
CA CYS A 85 -7.39 31.71 2.48
C CYS A 85 -7.81 33.04 3.09
N ILE A 86 -7.28 33.39 4.25
CA ILE A 86 -7.56 34.66 4.93
C ILE A 86 -7.05 35.90 4.17
N HIS A 87 -6.13 35.70 3.22
CA HIS A 87 -5.52 36.78 2.47
C HIS A 87 -6.30 37.16 1.19
N CYS A 88 -6.77 36.18 0.42
CA CYS A 88 -7.45 36.43 -0.87
C CYS A 88 -8.88 35.87 -0.93
N GLY A 89 -9.42 35.33 0.16
CA GLY A 89 -10.76 34.76 0.22
C GLY A 89 -10.93 33.43 -0.55
N ASN A 90 -9.91 32.92 -1.21
CA ASN A 90 -10.02 31.68 -2.00
C ASN A 90 -10.39 30.49 -1.10
N LEU A 91 -11.35 29.69 -1.58
CA LEU A 91 -11.84 28.51 -0.88
C LEU A 91 -11.40 27.24 -1.59
N LYS A 92 -11.14 26.21 -0.79
CA LYS A 92 -10.73 24.90 -1.28
C LYS A 92 -11.42 23.80 -0.50
N PHE A 93 -12.29 23.04 -1.15
CA PHE A 93 -12.88 21.84 -0.58
C PHE A 93 -12.01 20.63 -0.90
N VAL A 94 -11.72 19.82 0.11
CA VAL A 94 -10.93 18.59 -0.01
C VAL A 94 -11.80 17.43 0.44
N PRO A 95 -12.37 16.62 -0.47
CA PRO A 95 -13.21 15.49 -0.12
C PRO A 95 -12.41 14.40 0.58
N PHE A 96 -13.06 13.67 1.46
CA PHE A 96 -12.42 12.54 2.14
C PHE A 96 -12.03 11.44 1.17
N ARG A 97 -10.93 10.76 1.51
CA ARG A 97 -10.39 9.65 0.72
C ARG A 97 -10.60 8.34 1.44
N CYS A 98 -10.83 7.28 0.69
CA CYS A 98 -11.21 5.96 1.21
C CYS A 98 -10.08 5.22 1.95
N HIS A 99 -8.82 5.63 1.78
CA HIS A 99 -7.61 4.98 2.32
C HIS A 99 -7.44 3.50 1.94
N SER A 100 -8.27 2.96 1.04
CA SER A 100 -8.11 1.61 0.52
C SER A 100 -6.88 1.52 -0.39
N ARG A 101 -6.09 0.47 -0.22
CA ARG A 101 -4.96 0.18 -1.13
C ARG A 101 -5.43 -0.32 -2.50
N PHE A 102 -6.65 -0.81 -2.58
CA PHE A 102 -7.28 -1.25 -3.83
C PHE A 102 -7.65 -0.04 -4.71
N CYS A 103 -8.06 1.06 -4.10
CA CYS A 103 -8.32 2.30 -4.81
C CYS A 103 -7.05 2.85 -5.48
N PRO A 104 -7.03 3.13 -6.80
CA PRO A 104 -5.84 3.61 -7.50
C PRO A 104 -5.26 4.89 -6.89
N THR A 105 -6.11 5.85 -6.57
CA THR A 105 -5.70 7.13 -5.97
C THR A 105 -5.10 6.95 -4.58
N CYS A 106 -5.81 6.23 -3.69
CA CYS A 106 -5.36 6.02 -2.31
C CYS A 106 -4.20 5.03 -2.22
N GLY A 107 -4.20 3.99 -3.07
CA GLY A 107 -3.10 3.03 -3.16
C GLY A 107 -1.81 3.68 -3.64
N ASN A 108 -1.88 4.60 -4.60
CA ASN A 108 -0.72 5.35 -5.07
C ASN A 108 -0.16 6.26 -3.97
N LYS A 109 -1.05 7.02 -3.29
CA LYS A 109 -0.67 7.82 -2.11
C LYS A 109 0.00 6.95 -1.04
N TYR A 110 -0.62 5.83 -0.68
CA TYR A 110 -0.06 4.89 0.30
C TYR A 110 1.34 4.41 -0.11
N SER A 111 1.53 4.07 -1.39
CA SER A 111 2.82 3.65 -1.93
C SER A 111 3.90 4.73 -1.76
N MET A 112 3.59 5.98 -2.09
CA MET A 112 4.52 7.10 -1.97
C MET A 112 4.88 7.38 -0.51
N ASP A 113 3.88 7.49 0.38
CA ASP A 113 4.09 7.71 1.82
C ASP A 113 4.95 6.59 2.44
N ARG A 114 4.70 5.33 2.06
CA ARG A 114 5.48 4.18 2.53
C ARG A 114 6.90 4.19 2.02
N THR A 115 7.10 4.52 0.74
CA THR A 115 8.42 4.64 0.13
C THR A 115 9.26 5.68 0.83
N THR A 116 8.70 6.86 1.04
CA THR A 116 9.37 7.96 1.74
C THR A 116 9.67 7.56 3.19
N SER A 117 8.68 7.01 3.92
CA SER A 117 8.90 6.52 5.30
C SER A 117 10.00 5.46 5.39
N MET A 118 10.07 4.55 4.40
CA MET A 118 11.10 3.50 4.40
C MET A 118 12.49 4.04 4.11
N SER A 119 12.62 5.05 3.25
CA SER A 119 13.92 5.66 2.95
C SER A 119 14.64 6.19 4.20
N PHE A 120 13.86 6.65 5.19
CA PHE A 120 14.42 7.11 6.47
C PHE A 120 14.81 5.98 7.42
N LYS A 121 14.20 4.80 7.29
CA LYS A 121 14.42 3.65 8.18
C LYS A 121 15.54 2.73 7.72
N LEU A 122 15.84 2.71 6.43
CA LEU A 122 16.88 1.86 5.89
C LEU A 122 18.25 2.28 6.40
N VAL A 123 19.07 1.31 6.81
CA VAL A 123 20.49 1.52 7.06
C VAL A 123 21.20 1.92 5.77
N ASN A 124 22.25 2.72 5.88
CA ASN A 124 22.99 3.26 4.73
C ASN A 124 23.99 2.23 4.15
N VAL A 125 23.45 1.11 3.69
CA VAL A 125 24.22 0.01 3.10
C VAL A 125 23.56 -0.46 1.82
N ARG A 126 24.27 -1.28 1.04
CA ARG A 126 23.66 -1.92 -0.12
C ARG A 126 22.59 -2.89 0.32
N HIS A 127 21.55 -2.98 -0.50
CA HIS A 127 20.49 -3.96 -0.34
C HIS A 127 20.33 -4.77 -1.61
N ARG A 128 19.98 -6.02 -1.47
CA ARG A 128 19.70 -6.92 -2.57
C ARG A 128 18.21 -7.23 -2.61
N HIS A 129 17.63 -7.10 -3.80
CA HIS A 129 16.27 -7.53 -4.03
C HIS A 129 16.25 -8.98 -4.50
N CYS A 130 15.51 -9.80 -3.77
CA CYS A 130 15.23 -11.19 -4.13
C CYS A 130 13.73 -11.35 -4.35
N VAL A 131 13.35 -12.13 -5.35
CA VAL A 131 11.95 -12.53 -5.58
C VAL A 131 11.85 -14.03 -5.36
N PHE A 132 11.03 -14.43 -4.40
CA PHE A 132 10.77 -15.82 -4.08
C PHE A 132 9.46 -16.24 -4.73
N THR A 133 9.54 -17.06 -5.76
CA THR A 133 8.40 -17.49 -6.58
C THR A 133 8.08 -18.96 -6.29
N ILE A 134 6.82 -19.32 -6.34
CA ILE A 134 6.32 -20.66 -6.08
C ILE A 134 5.96 -21.37 -7.40
N ASP A 135 5.88 -22.68 -7.36
CA ASP A 135 5.37 -23.46 -8.45
C ASP A 135 3.88 -23.17 -8.76
N ALA A 136 3.51 -23.29 -10.02
CA ALA A 136 2.15 -23.02 -10.47
C ALA A 136 1.11 -23.92 -9.80
N SER A 137 1.44 -25.21 -9.58
CA SER A 137 0.56 -26.18 -8.93
C SER A 137 0.21 -25.86 -7.48
N LEU A 138 1.01 -24.99 -6.83
CA LEU A 138 0.74 -24.56 -5.46
C LEU A 138 -0.18 -23.35 -5.36
N ARG A 139 -0.39 -22.61 -6.46
CA ARG A 139 -1.07 -21.31 -6.41
C ARG A 139 -2.52 -21.40 -5.94
N ASP A 140 -3.24 -22.45 -6.35
CA ASP A 140 -4.66 -22.64 -6.01
C ASP A 140 -4.87 -22.92 -4.53
N PHE A 141 -3.93 -23.56 -3.83
CA PHE A 141 -4.01 -23.73 -2.39
C PHE A 141 -4.08 -22.38 -1.66
N PHE A 142 -3.31 -21.39 -2.09
CA PHE A 142 -3.32 -20.05 -1.52
C PHE A 142 -4.56 -19.23 -1.92
N LEU A 143 -5.23 -19.60 -2.99
CA LEU A 143 -6.49 -18.98 -3.39
C LEU A 143 -7.66 -19.53 -2.58
N GLN A 144 -7.68 -20.84 -2.33
CA GLN A 144 -8.70 -21.55 -1.55
C GLN A 144 -8.58 -21.22 -0.05
N ASP A 145 -7.37 -21.26 0.50
CA ASP A 145 -7.08 -20.86 1.88
C ASP A 145 -6.05 -19.73 1.94
N ARG A 146 -6.54 -18.51 2.12
CA ARG A 146 -5.73 -17.30 2.23
C ARG A 146 -4.81 -17.28 3.44
N SER A 147 -5.10 -18.08 4.48
CA SER A 147 -4.24 -18.15 5.66
C SER A 147 -2.87 -18.75 5.35
N LEU A 148 -2.79 -19.60 4.30
CA LEU A 148 -1.54 -20.18 3.80
C LEU A 148 -0.55 -19.15 3.26
N LEU A 149 -1.00 -17.93 2.89
CA LEU A 149 -0.11 -16.84 2.52
C LEU A 149 0.89 -16.48 3.63
N ASN A 150 0.59 -16.83 4.89
CA ASN A 150 1.53 -16.69 5.99
C ASN A 150 2.74 -17.63 5.86
N CYS A 151 2.57 -18.81 5.26
CA CYS A 151 3.64 -19.77 5.04
C CYS A 151 4.75 -19.18 4.15
N LEU A 152 4.38 -18.35 3.16
CA LEU A 152 5.36 -17.65 2.32
C LEU A 152 6.26 -16.73 3.14
N PHE A 153 5.68 -15.93 4.03
CA PHE A 153 6.46 -15.04 4.89
C PHE A 153 7.34 -15.79 5.88
N HIS A 154 6.82 -16.84 6.52
CA HIS A 154 7.57 -17.65 7.48
C HIS A 154 8.75 -18.34 6.78
N SER A 155 8.51 -18.93 5.62
CA SER A 155 9.56 -19.62 4.85
C SER A 155 10.65 -18.66 4.40
N VAL A 156 10.31 -17.50 3.81
CA VAL A 156 11.30 -16.51 3.37
C VAL A 156 12.09 -15.96 4.56
N SER A 157 11.42 -15.60 5.65
CA SER A 157 12.09 -15.09 6.86
C SER A 157 13.06 -16.09 7.43
N SER A 158 12.64 -17.35 7.59
CA SER A 158 13.46 -18.45 8.09
C SER A 158 14.70 -18.69 7.22
N VAL A 159 14.50 -18.69 5.89
CA VAL A 159 15.58 -18.96 4.93
C VAL A 159 16.61 -17.82 4.90
N VAL A 160 16.18 -16.56 4.94
CA VAL A 160 17.07 -15.41 5.01
C VAL A 160 17.88 -15.43 6.29
N LEU A 161 17.26 -15.63 7.45
CA LEU A 161 17.97 -15.71 8.73
C LEU A 161 18.96 -16.87 8.75
N ARG A 162 18.58 -18.03 8.21
CA ARG A 162 19.43 -19.21 8.12
C ARG A 162 20.61 -19.02 7.18
N LEU A 163 20.45 -18.26 6.07
CA LEU A 163 21.57 -17.90 5.20
C LEU A 163 22.63 -17.13 5.97
N PHE A 164 22.23 -16.13 6.75
CA PHE A 164 23.15 -15.32 7.54
C PHE A 164 23.76 -16.11 8.71
N SER A 165 22.97 -16.95 9.38
CA SER A 165 23.46 -17.83 10.45
C SER A 165 24.57 -18.76 9.96
N LYS A 166 24.46 -19.32 8.75
CA LYS A 166 25.52 -20.17 8.16
C LYS A 166 26.82 -19.40 7.87
N MET A 167 26.75 -18.09 7.66
CA MET A 167 27.91 -17.23 7.45
C MET A 167 28.54 -16.72 8.75
N ASN A 168 27.84 -16.89 9.88
CA ASN A 168 28.30 -16.48 11.21
C ASN A 168 29.14 -17.60 11.83
N LYS A 169 30.47 -17.41 11.92
CA LYS A 169 31.38 -18.40 12.55
C LYS A 169 31.65 -18.07 14.02
N HIS A 170 31.85 -16.79 14.36
CA HIS A 170 32.29 -16.34 15.69
C HIS A 170 31.38 -15.28 16.31
N LYS A 171 30.69 -14.48 15.49
CA LYS A 171 29.78 -13.42 15.93
C LYS A 171 28.47 -13.48 15.16
N ASN A 172 27.35 -13.33 15.85
CA ASN A 172 26.04 -13.27 15.23
C ASN A 172 25.81 -11.90 14.58
N PHE A 173 25.60 -11.91 13.27
CA PHE A 173 25.22 -10.73 12.51
C PHE A 173 23.77 -10.87 12.04
N THR A 174 22.95 -9.90 12.41
CA THR A 174 21.54 -9.88 12.04
C THR A 174 21.35 -8.99 10.81
N PRO A 175 20.85 -9.52 9.67
CA PRO A 175 20.51 -8.70 8.51
C PRO A 175 19.24 -7.90 8.75
N GLY A 176 19.04 -6.82 7.99
CA GLY A 176 17.76 -6.16 7.86
C GLY A 176 17.06 -6.61 6.58
N PHE A 177 15.79 -7.01 6.66
CA PHE A 177 15.04 -7.36 5.46
C PHE A 177 13.57 -6.95 5.53
N ILE A 178 13.01 -6.68 4.36
CA ILE A 178 11.61 -6.27 4.17
C ILE A 178 10.99 -7.20 3.15
N MET A 179 9.90 -7.84 3.54
CA MET A 179 9.14 -8.75 2.71
C MET A 179 7.83 -8.11 2.27
N VAL A 180 7.53 -8.19 0.99
CA VAL A 180 6.28 -7.69 0.39
C VAL A 180 5.63 -8.81 -0.39
N LEU A 181 4.42 -9.18 0.00
CA LEU A 181 3.62 -10.15 -0.75
C LEU A 181 2.98 -9.46 -1.95
N HIS A 182 3.23 -9.98 -3.13
CA HIS A 182 2.42 -9.76 -4.31
C HIS A 182 1.64 -11.02 -4.63
N THR A 183 0.42 -10.85 -5.11
CA THR A 183 -0.46 -11.96 -5.46
C THR A 183 -0.77 -12.03 -6.96
N PHE A 184 -0.21 -11.10 -7.74
CA PHE A 184 -0.51 -10.92 -9.17
C PHE A 184 0.73 -10.90 -10.04
N GLY A 185 0.61 -11.43 -11.25
CA GLY A 185 1.54 -11.23 -12.35
C GLY A 185 1.32 -9.90 -13.07
N ARG A 186 2.11 -9.62 -14.11
CA ARG A 186 1.90 -8.45 -14.99
C ARG A 186 0.58 -8.54 -15.76
N ASP A 187 0.10 -9.75 -16.00
CA ASP A 187 -1.17 -10.13 -16.64
C ASP A 187 -2.38 -10.17 -15.70
N LEU A 188 -2.21 -9.71 -14.46
CA LEU A 188 -3.22 -9.68 -13.39
C LEU A 188 -3.68 -11.08 -12.92
N LYS A 189 -3.07 -12.18 -13.41
CA LYS A 189 -3.40 -13.53 -12.95
C LYS A 189 -2.84 -13.78 -11.55
N TRP A 190 -3.47 -14.73 -10.84
CA TRP A 190 -3.08 -15.12 -9.50
C TRP A 190 -1.70 -15.77 -9.49
N ASN A 191 -0.74 -15.11 -8.85
CA ASN A 191 0.64 -15.54 -8.76
C ASN A 191 1.27 -15.04 -7.44
N PRO A 192 1.01 -15.69 -6.29
CA PRO A 192 1.57 -15.26 -5.02
C PRO A 192 3.08 -15.48 -4.96
N HIS A 193 3.81 -14.41 -4.64
CA HIS A 193 5.27 -14.42 -4.50
C HIS A 193 5.72 -13.32 -3.53
N ILE A 194 6.92 -13.50 -2.97
CA ILE A 194 7.50 -12.53 -2.03
C ILE A 194 8.63 -11.76 -2.68
N HIS A 195 8.47 -10.44 -2.75
CA HIS A 195 9.60 -9.53 -2.94
C HIS A 195 10.29 -9.30 -1.61
N CYS A 196 11.57 -9.62 -1.52
CA CYS A 196 12.36 -9.47 -0.31
C CYS A 196 13.56 -8.56 -0.57
N LEU A 197 13.62 -7.42 0.11
CA LEU A 197 14.76 -6.54 0.13
C LEU A 197 15.63 -6.92 1.32
N ILE A 198 16.89 -7.32 1.10
CA ILE A 198 17.79 -7.83 2.13
C ILE A 198 19.03 -6.95 2.16
N SER A 199 19.47 -6.48 3.35
CA SER A 199 20.74 -5.75 3.48
C SER A 199 21.91 -6.66 3.12
N GLU A 200 22.90 -6.14 2.36
CA GLU A 200 24.14 -6.84 2.05
C GLU A 200 25.09 -6.79 3.24
N GLY A 201 24.63 -7.32 4.36
CA GLY A 201 25.36 -7.37 5.62
C GLY A 201 24.41 -7.43 6.81
N GLY A 202 25.01 -7.50 7.99
CA GLY A 202 24.30 -7.56 9.26
C GLY A 202 25.01 -6.79 10.35
N TYR A 203 24.26 -6.50 11.43
CA TYR A 203 24.76 -5.82 12.62
C TYR A 203 24.94 -6.83 13.76
N SER A 204 26.12 -6.84 14.39
CA SER A 204 26.38 -7.70 15.54
C SER A 204 25.79 -7.09 16.83
N ASP A 205 25.79 -7.90 17.88
CA ASP A 205 25.36 -7.44 19.20
C ASP A 205 26.30 -6.35 19.78
N ASP A 206 27.58 -6.37 19.36
CA ASP A 206 28.59 -5.37 19.75
C ASP A 206 28.55 -4.11 18.88
N ALA A 207 27.45 -3.84 18.16
CA ALA A 207 27.31 -2.70 17.29
C ALA A 207 28.32 -2.65 16.11
N PHE A 208 28.77 -3.82 15.63
CA PHE A 208 29.71 -3.94 14.51
C PHE A 208 28.98 -4.37 13.24
N TRP A 209 29.25 -3.69 12.11
CA TRP A 209 28.69 -4.04 10.82
C TRP A 209 29.62 -4.98 10.05
N ARG A 210 29.06 -6.07 9.52
CA ARG A 210 29.75 -6.97 8.60
C ARG A 210 29.10 -6.96 7.23
N ASN A 211 29.85 -6.65 6.19
CA ASN A 211 29.39 -6.73 4.81
C ASN A 211 29.34 -8.18 4.33
N VAL A 212 28.32 -8.47 3.52
CA VAL A 212 28.14 -9.73 2.80
C VAL A 212 27.96 -9.40 1.32
N SER A 213 28.94 -9.77 0.50
CA SER A 213 28.92 -9.47 -0.94
C SER A 213 28.31 -10.58 -1.80
N HIS A 214 28.26 -11.81 -1.28
CA HIS A 214 27.77 -12.97 -2.02
C HIS A 214 26.64 -13.69 -1.28
N PHE A 215 25.55 -13.95 -2.02
CA PHE A 215 24.44 -14.77 -1.56
C PHE A 215 24.46 -16.10 -2.31
N ASN A 216 24.41 -17.20 -1.57
CA ASN A 216 24.32 -18.52 -2.17
C ASN A 216 22.88 -18.78 -2.66
N TYR A 217 22.64 -18.60 -3.95
CA TYR A 217 21.31 -18.75 -4.55
C TYR A 217 20.85 -20.20 -4.61
N THR A 218 21.76 -21.16 -4.81
CA THR A 218 21.44 -22.59 -4.75
C THR A 218 20.89 -22.94 -3.39
N PHE A 219 21.54 -22.46 -2.32
CA PHE A 219 21.04 -22.61 -0.97
C PHE A 219 19.65 -21.95 -0.79
N LEU A 220 19.47 -20.71 -1.28
CA LEU A 220 18.19 -19.99 -1.15
C LEU A 220 17.05 -20.74 -1.83
N ARG A 221 17.24 -21.22 -3.05
CA ARG A 221 16.25 -21.97 -3.85
C ARG A 221 15.82 -23.26 -3.13
N ASN A 222 16.80 -24.09 -2.74
CA ASN A 222 16.54 -25.37 -2.07
C ASN A 222 15.93 -25.17 -0.68
N ALA A 223 16.46 -24.24 0.10
CA ALA A 223 15.97 -23.95 1.44
C ALA A 223 14.54 -23.37 1.41
N PHE A 224 14.23 -22.52 0.42
CA PHE A 224 12.89 -21.94 0.27
C PHE A 224 11.86 -23.00 -0.10
N ARG A 225 12.13 -23.85 -1.11
CA ARG A 225 11.26 -24.99 -1.44
C ARG A 225 10.97 -25.84 -0.20
N THR A 226 12.04 -26.26 0.50
CA THR A 226 11.92 -27.14 1.66
C THR A 226 11.14 -26.49 2.81
N ALA A 227 11.43 -25.22 3.11
CA ALA A 227 10.73 -24.49 4.16
C ALA A 227 9.24 -24.32 3.84
N LEU A 228 8.92 -23.93 2.59
CA LEU A 228 7.55 -23.70 2.18
C LEU A 228 6.74 -25.00 2.19
N LEU A 229 7.24 -26.05 1.58
CA LEU A 229 6.53 -27.33 1.52
C LEU A 229 6.32 -27.92 2.93
N LYS A 230 7.27 -27.76 3.83
CA LYS A 230 7.12 -28.15 5.25
C LYS A 230 6.04 -27.34 5.96
N GLU A 231 6.04 -26.02 5.82
CA GLU A 231 5.02 -25.14 6.40
C GLU A 231 3.62 -25.47 5.88
N MET A 232 3.49 -25.68 4.56
CA MET A 232 2.22 -26.04 3.94
C MET A 232 1.74 -27.43 4.42
N LEU A 233 2.65 -28.40 4.51
CA LEU A 233 2.31 -29.74 5.02
C LEU A 233 1.80 -29.70 6.46
N LEU A 234 2.41 -28.88 7.29
CA LEU A 234 1.96 -28.68 8.70
C LEU A 234 0.56 -28.05 8.78
N ARG A 235 0.20 -27.20 7.81
CA ARG A 235 -1.10 -26.51 7.80
C ARG A 235 -2.20 -27.29 7.11
N ILE A 236 -1.91 -27.91 5.99
CA ILE A 236 -2.88 -28.65 5.16
C ILE A 236 -3.03 -30.09 5.65
N GLY A 237 -1.96 -30.69 6.16
CA GLY A 237 -1.97 -32.06 6.67
C GLY A 237 -1.61 -33.12 5.61
N PRO A 238 -1.92 -34.41 5.89
CA PRO A 238 -1.44 -35.55 5.08
C PRO A 238 -1.87 -35.52 3.60
N SER A 239 -3.00 -34.90 3.26
CA SER A 239 -3.48 -34.78 1.88
C SER A 239 -2.49 -34.06 0.95
N PHE A 240 -1.65 -33.17 1.50
CA PHE A 240 -0.63 -32.43 0.77
C PHE A 240 0.62 -33.25 0.41
N LYS A 241 0.84 -34.42 1.02
CA LYS A 241 2.06 -35.23 0.85
C LYS A 241 2.38 -35.55 -0.63
N LYS A 242 1.38 -35.93 -1.42
CA LYS A 242 1.56 -36.26 -2.85
C LYS A 242 2.02 -35.05 -3.66
N VAL A 243 1.40 -33.87 -3.43
CA VAL A 243 1.78 -32.62 -4.08
C VAL A 243 3.20 -32.21 -3.67
N SER A 244 3.52 -32.28 -2.39
CA SER A 244 4.85 -31.99 -1.88
C SER A 244 5.92 -32.88 -2.51
N ALA A 245 5.70 -34.20 -2.59
CA ALA A 245 6.62 -35.15 -3.24
C ALA A 245 6.85 -34.80 -4.70
N ARG A 246 5.78 -34.50 -5.46
CA ARG A 246 5.89 -34.06 -6.86
C ARG A 246 6.72 -32.80 -6.99
N CYS A 247 6.52 -31.78 -6.14
CA CYS A 247 7.31 -30.57 -6.16
C CYS A 247 8.81 -30.83 -5.91
N TYR A 248 9.18 -31.83 -5.11
CA TYR A 248 10.59 -32.21 -4.92
C TYR A 248 11.19 -32.83 -6.18
N LEU A 249 10.42 -33.63 -6.92
CA LEU A 249 10.85 -34.26 -8.17
C LEU A 249 10.98 -33.26 -9.32
N GLU A 250 9.96 -32.39 -9.51
CA GLU A 250 9.94 -31.42 -10.60
C GLU A 250 10.89 -30.24 -10.40
N HIS A 251 11.25 -29.95 -9.15
CA HIS A 251 12.14 -28.83 -8.79
C HIS A 251 13.38 -29.30 -8.01
N GLU A 252 14.16 -30.19 -8.60
CA GLU A 252 15.37 -30.74 -7.98
C GLU A 252 16.31 -29.64 -7.44
N HIS A 253 16.44 -28.53 -8.17
CA HIS A 253 17.29 -27.39 -7.81
C HIS A 253 16.58 -26.33 -6.95
N GLY A 254 15.41 -26.65 -6.38
CA GLY A 254 14.61 -25.77 -5.54
C GLY A 254 13.69 -24.82 -6.33
N PHE A 255 12.88 -24.05 -5.62
CA PHE A 255 11.99 -23.05 -6.23
C PHE A 255 12.78 -21.84 -6.72
N TYR A 256 12.25 -21.17 -7.74
CA TYR A 256 12.94 -20.05 -8.35
C TYR A 256 13.09 -18.87 -7.38
N VAL A 257 14.33 -18.47 -7.15
CA VAL A 257 14.68 -17.25 -6.42
C VAL A 257 15.46 -16.37 -7.38
N TYR A 258 14.81 -15.29 -7.83
CA TYR A 258 15.44 -14.30 -8.69
C TYR A 258 16.12 -13.22 -7.85
N ALA A 259 17.34 -12.88 -8.20
CA ALA A 259 18.00 -11.72 -7.64
C ALA A 259 18.80 -11.03 -8.75
N LYS A 260 18.39 -9.82 -9.07
CA LYS A 260 19.21 -8.96 -9.91
C LYS A 260 20.48 -8.57 -9.14
N PRO A 261 21.67 -8.68 -9.74
CA PRO A 261 22.88 -8.09 -9.19
C PRO A 261 22.85 -6.57 -9.44
N ASN A 262 21.81 -5.88 -8.97
CA ASN A 262 21.77 -4.44 -9.03
C ASN A 262 22.50 -3.91 -7.80
N ARG A 263 23.54 -3.14 -8.04
CA ARG A 263 24.18 -2.29 -7.05
C ARG A 263 23.16 -1.22 -6.63
N CYS A 264 22.22 -1.59 -5.77
CA CYS A 264 21.23 -0.65 -5.26
C CYS A 264 21.87 0.16 -4.13
N ASP A 265 22.31 1.37 -4.47
CA ASP A 265 22.57 2.38 -3.46
C ASP A 265 21.26 2.71 -2.71
N PRO A 266 21.29 3.33 -1.53
CA PRO A 266 20.09 3.62 -0.76
C PRO A 266 19.03 4.47 -1.51
N LYS A 267 19.43 5.31 -2.47
CA LYS A 267 18.51 6.14 -3.26
C LYS A 267 17.79 5.31 -4.32
N THR A 268 18.50 4.41 -4.99
CA THR A 268 17.95 3.47 -5.97
C THR A 268 17.04 2.43 -5.31
N VAL A 269 17.42 1.96 -4.11
CA VAL A 269 16.60 1.08 -3.28
C VAL A 269 15.25 1.71 -2.97
N THR A 270 15.21 2.99 -2.64
CA THR A 270 13.97 3.71 -2.33
C THR A 270 13.01 3.74 -3.51
N LYS A 271 13.50 4.08 -4.72
CA LYS A 271 12.70 4.03 -5.95
C LYS A 271 12.18 2.62 -6.24
N TYR A 272 13.02 1.63 -5.97
CA TYR A 272 12.70 0.23 -6.18
C TYR A 272 11.61 -0.26 -5.20
N ILE A 273 11.74 0.06 -3.93
CA ILE A 273 10.76 -0.25 -2.88
C ILE A 273 9.40 0.37 -3.24
N GLY A 274 9.38 1.61 -3.72
CA GLY A 274 8.16 2.31 -4.13
C GLY A 274 7.35 1.53 -5.17
N ARG A 275 8.03 0.80 -6.05
CA ARG A 275 7.36 -0.02 -7.06
C ARG A 275 6.64 -1.24 -6.47
N TYR A 276 7.02 -1.72 -5.29
CA TYR A 276 6.52 -2.97 -4.73
C TYR A 276 5.74 -2.80 -3.42
N LEU A 277 6.01 -1.76 -2.62
CA LEU A 277 5.46 -1.61 -1.27
C LEU A 277 3.96 -1.33 -1.16
N GLY A 278 3.35 -0.73 -2.16
CA GLY A 278 1.96 -0.30 -2.03
C GLY A 278 1.23 -0.08 -3.35
N ARG A 279 1.84 -0.57 -4.44
CA ARG A 279 1.26 -0.39 -5.76
C ARG A 279 -0.14 -1.00 -5.83
N PRO A 280 -1.14 -0.30 -6.37
CA PRO A 280 -2.40 -0.91 -6.72
C PRO A 280 -2.15 -2.04 -7.73
N VAL A 281 -3.05 -3.01 -7.79
CA VAL A 281 -2.94 -4.19 -8.67
C VAL A 281 -2.70 -3.77 -10.12
N ILE A 282 -3.39 -2.73 -10.56
CA ILE A 282 -3.22 -2.10 -11.87
C ILE A 282 -3.12 -0.57 -11.71
N ALA A 283 -2.29 0.06 -12.52
CA ALA A 283 -2.32 1.51 -12.69
C ALA A 283 -3.43 1.87 -13.70
N THR A 284 -4.16 2.95 -13.47
CA THR A 284 -5.22 3.41 -14.39
C THR A 284 -4.72 3.64 -15.81
N SER A 285 -3.47 4.10 -15.96
CA SER A 285 -2.81 4.28 -17.25
C SER A 285 -2.55 2.99 -18.03
N ARG A 286 -2.79 1.82 -17.44
CA ARG A 286 -2.68 0.53 -18.12
C ARG A 286 -4.02 0.02 -18.64
N VAL A 287 -5.12 0.70 -18.33
CA VAL A 287 -6.43 0.46 -18.91
C VAL A 287 -6.56 1.34 -20.13
N ASP A 288 -6.59 0.74 -21.31
CA ASP A 288 -6.56 1.45 -22.59
C ASP A 288 -7.96 1.89 -23.01
N SER A 289 -8.96 1.01 -22.81
CA SER A 289 -10.36 1.32 -23.12
C SER A 289 -11.34 0.51 -22.27
N TYR A 290 -12.54 1.05 -22.13
CA TYR A 290 -13.70 0.42 -21.54
C TYR A 290 -14.94 0.77 -22.37
N THR A 291 -15.72 -0.25 -22.78
CA THR A 291 -16.88 -0.09 -23.67
C THR A 291 -18.21 -0.54 -23.03
N GLY A 292 -18.24 -0.72 -21.71
CA GLY A 292 -19.37 -1.32 -20.98
C GLY A 292 -19.18 -2.82 -20.80
N ASP A 293 -19.02 -3.61 -21.86
CA ASP A 293 -18.89 -5.07 -21.79
C ASP A 293 -17.45 -5.57 -21.78
N LEU A 294 -16.54 -4.80 -22.39
CA LEU A 294 -15.14 -5.20 -22.58
C LEU A 294 -14.17 -4.18 -21.97
N VAL A 295 -13.09 -4.69 -21.44
CA VAL A 295 -11.94 -3.90 -20.97
C VAL A 295 -10.69 -4.32 -21.71
N SER A 296 -10.01 -3.34 -22.33
CA SER A 296 -8.67 -3.52 -22.90
C SER A 296 -7.63 -2.96 -21.97
N PHE A 297 -6.59 -3.71 -21.69
CA PHE A 297 -5.46 -3.26 -20.88
C PHE A 297 -4.15 -3.83 -21.42
N HIS A 298 -3.05 -3.19 -21.08
CA HIS A 298 -1.74 -3.60 -21.55
C HIS A 298 -0.74 -3.91 -20.43
N TYR A 299 0.25 -4.72 -20.79
CA TYR A 299 1.40 -5.03 -19.95
C TYR A 299 2.58 -5.50 -20.80
N ASN A 300 3.78 -5.37 -20.27
CA ASN A 300 4.93 -6.02 -20.88
C ASN A 300 5.10 -7.42 -20.31
N ARG A 301 5.23 -8.42 -21.16
CA ARG A 301 5.46 -9.81 -20.77
C ARG A 301 6.79 -9.94 -20.02
N HIS A 302 6.88 -10.89 -19.06
CA HIS A 302 8.07 -10.97 -18.21
C HIS A 302 9.26 -11.64 -18.93
N GLU A 303 8.97 -12.54 -19.86
CA GLU A 303 9.96 -13.40 -20.48
C GLU A 303 10.83 -12.62 -21.49
N ASP A 304 10.24 -11.78 -22.30
CA ASP A 304 10.84 -11.10 -23.44
C ASP A 304 10.60 -9.58 -23.47
N ASP A 305 9.94 -9.06 -22.43
CA ASP A 305 9.51 -7.65 -22.29
C ASP A 305 8.65 -7.12 -23.44
N GLN A 306 8.06 -8.03 -24.26
CA GLN A 306 7.13 -7.66 -25.31
C GLN A 306 5.88 -7.00 -24.76
N TYR A 307 5.41 -5.97 -25.46
CA TYR A 307 4.15 -5.31 -25.19
C TYR A 307 2.99 -6.23 -25.58
N VAL A 308 2.07 -6.45 -24.65
CA VAL A 308 0.86 -7.26 -24.84
C VAL A 308 -0.33 -6.40 -24.47
N GLN A 309 -1.29 -6.31 -25.38
CA GLN A 309 -2.62 -5.77 -25.13
C GLN A 309 -3.62 -6.93 -25.06
N GLU A 310 -4.40 -6.96 -23.98
CA GLU A 310 -5.40 -8.00 -23.73
C GLU A 310 -6.77 -7.34 -23.59
N THR A 311 -7.76 -7.85 -24.36
CA THR A 311 -9.16 -7.42 -24.27
C THR A 311 -9.99 -8.58 -23.73
N ILE A 312 -10.69 -8.35 -22.63
CA ILE A 312 -11.46 -9.39 -21.95
C ILE A 312 -12.83 -8.85 -21.51
N PRO A 313 -13.81 -9.74 -21.25
CA PRO A 313 -15.08 -9.37 -20.63
C PRO A 313 -14.83 -8.64 -19.31
N VAL A 314 -15.63 -7.60 -19.06
CA VAL A 314 -15.49 -6.74 -17.89
C VAL A 314 -15.58 -7.51 -16.57
N MET A 315 -16.46 -8.50 -16.48
CA MET A 315 -16.60 -9.32 -15.28
C MET A 315 -15.37 -10.19 -15.01
N ASP A 316 -14.70 -10.69 -16.05
CA ASP A 316 -13.43 -11.41 -15.92
C ASP A 316 -12.30 -10.48 -15.45
N PHE A 317 -12.27 -9.25 -15.97
CA PHE A 317 -11.34 -8.22 -15.52
C PHE A 317 -11.55 -7.88 -14.03
N ILE A 318 -12.79 -7.63 -13.63
CA ILE A 318 -13.16 -7.35 -12.23
C ILE A 318 -12.76 -8.52 -11.33
N LYS A 319 -13.10 -9.75 -11.72
CA LYS A 319 -12.75 -10.99 -11.01
C LYS A 319 -11.23 -11.15 -10.85
N ARG A 320 -10.44 -10.82 -11.90
CA ARG A 320 -8.98 -10.79 -11.78
C ARG A 320 -8.50 -9.78 -10.75
N LEU A 321 -9.12 -8.59 -10.65
CA LEU A 321 -8.69 -7.54 -9.74
C LEU A 321 -9.06 -7.82 -8.28
N ILE A 322 -10.33 -8.18 -8.01
CA ILE A 322 -10.83 -8.30 -6.62
C ILE A 322 -10.15 -9.43 -5.85
N ARG A 323 -9.76 -10.51 -6.52
CA ARG A 323 -9.05 -11.63 -5.88
C ARG A 323 -7.73 -11.23 -5.21
N HIS A 324 -7.16 -10.09 -5.57
CA HIS A 324 -5.92 -9.59 -4.98
C HIS A 324 -6.15 -8.73 -3.72
N ILE A 325 -7.39 -8.44 -3.38
CA ILE A 325 -7.75 -7.77 -2.14
C ILE A 325 -7.46 -8.72 -0.96
N PRO A 326 -6.58 -8.34 -0.03
CA PRO A 326 -6.24 -9.18 1.12
C PRO A 326 -7.39 -9.21 2.12
N GLU A 327 -7.37 -10.21 3.00
CA GLU A 327 -8.24 -10.25 4.16
C GLU A 327 -8.02 -9.05 5.09
N LYS A 328 -9.07 -8.69 5.82
CA LYS A 328 -9.02 -7.59 6.80
C LYS A 328 -7.87 -7.82 7.79
N HIS A 329 -7.07 -6.78 8.04
CA HIS A 329 -5.88 -6.82 8.89
C HIS A 329 -4.71 -7.69 8.40
N PHE A 330 -4.79 -8.34 7.24
CA PHE A 330 -3.65 -9.07 6.69
C PHE A 330 -2.51 -8.14 6.31
N LYS A 331 -1.33 -8.39 6.87
CA LYS A 331 -0.13 -7.55 6.64
C LYS A 331 0.62 -8.03 5.41
N MET A 332 0.41 -7.32 4.29
CA MET A 332 1.12 -7.58 3.01
C MET A 332 2.61 -7.20 3.05
N ILE A 333 3.02 -6.40 4.03
CA ILE A 333 4.41 -5.96 4.22
C ILE A 333 4.86 -6.40 5.60
N ARG A 334 5.99 -7.12 5.68
CA ARG A 334 6.58 -7.56 6.95
C ARG A 334 8.05 -7.22 7.01
N TYR A 335 8.51 -6.91 8.21
CA TYR A 335 9.86 -6.49 8.50
C TYR A 335 10.55 -7.58 9.32
N GLY A 336 11.78 -7.91 8.96
CA GLY A 336 12.56 -8.92 9.64
C GLY A 336 13.97 -8.44 10.02
N GLY A 337 14.60 -9.16 10.92
CA GLY A 337 15.92 -8.83 11.42
C GLY A 337 15.99 -7.41 11.98
N LEU A 338 16.95 -6.60 11.57
CA LEU A 338 17.13 -5.20 12.02
C LEU A 338 15.93 -4.29 11.78
N TYR A 339 15.08 -4.63 10.79
CA TYR A 339 13.89 -3.81 10.48
C TYR A 339 12.64 -4.26 11.22
N ALA A 340 12.68 -5.35 11.96
CA ALA A 340 11.59 -5.79 12.81
C ALA A 340 11.36 -4.79 13.95
N ARG A 341 10.09 -4.53 14.26
CA ARG A 341 9.72 -3.67 15.39
C ARG A 341 9.85 -4.46 16.70
N HIS A 342 11.06 -4.55 17.22
CA HIS A 342 11.35 -5.21 18.48
C HIS A 342 12.31 -4.35 19.31
N ARG A 343 12.09 -4.19 20.62
CA ARG A 343 12.86 -3.27 21.48
C ARG A 343 14.38 -3.45 21.41
N SER A 344 14.86 -4.69 21.42
CA SER A 344 16.31 -4.98 21.31
C SER A 344 16.88 -4.64 19.94
N ILE A 345 16.11 -4.86 18.88
CA ILE A 345 16.50 -4.58 17.49
C ILE A 345 16.38 -3.08 17.19
N ASP A 346 15.41 -2.38 17.79
CA ASP A 346 15.29 -0.93 17.67
C ASP A 346 16.55 -0.20 18.17
N LYS A 347 17.17 -0.69 19.25
CA LYS A 347 18.45 -0.12 19.74
C LYS A 347 19.56 -0.26 18.70
N LYS A 348 19.72 -1.45 18.09
CA LYS A 348 20.71 -1.68 17.02
C LYS A 348 20.45 -0.81 15.79
N LEU A 349 19.18 -0.68 15.38
CA LEU A 349 18.78 0.18 14.28
C LEU A 349 19.09 1.64 14.55
N HIS A 350 18.90 2.11 15.79
CA HIS A 350 19.28 3.47 16.19
C HIS A 350 20.77 3.76 16.07
N LEU A 351 21.63 2.77 16.27
CA LEU A 351 23.06 2.92 16.08
C LEU A 351 23.43 2.95 14.58
N ALA A 352 22.66 2.20 13.75
CA ALA A 352 22.90 2.05 12.32
C ALA A 352 22.32 3.19 11.46
N ILE A 353 21.48 4.08 12.00
CA ILE A 353 20.86 5.21 11.29
C ILE A 353 21.39 6.54 11.86
N SER A 354 21.80 7.46 10.97
CA SER A 354 22.32 8.77 11.39
C SER A 354 21.29 9.60 12.18
N LYS A 355 21.79 10.52 13.02
CA LYS A 355 20.94 11.41 13.83
C LYS A 355 20.03 12.30 12.97
N GLU A 356 20.55 12.81 11.84
CA GLU A 356 19.81 13.66 10.88
C GLU A 356 18.67 12.87 10.26
N LYS A 357 18.92 11.63 9.84
CA LYS A 357 17.91 10.74 9.25
C LYS A 357 16.79 10.43 10.25
N ARG A 358 17.11 10.23 11.51
CA ARG A 358 16.14 10.04 12.60
C ARG A 358 15.30 11.29 12.84
N HIS A 359 15.92 12.47 12.84
CA HIS A 359 15.22 13.75 12.99
C HIS A 359 14.23 13.95 11.85
N THR A 360 14.68 13.80 10.62
CA THR A 360 13.85 13.90 9.40
C THR A 360 12.66 12.92 9.45
N PHE A 361 12.88 11.68 9.90
CA PHE A 361 11.81 10.70 10.08
C PHE A 361 10.76 11.13 11.13
N ARG A 362 11.20 11.73 12.23
CA ARG A 362 10.25 12.27 13.24
C ARG A 362 9.41 13.40 12.67
N CYS A 363 10.01 14.31 11.90
CA CYS A 363 9.29 15.38 11.21
C CYS A 363 8.32 14.83 10.16
N PHE A 364 8.71 13.79 9.40
CA PHE A 364 7.87 13.13 8.42
C PHE A 364 6.58 12.55 9.00
N ASN A 365 6.55 12.15 10.27
CA ASN A 365 5.33 11.63 10.92
C ASN A 365 4.24 12.70 11.12
N ARG A 366 4.53 13.99 10.85
CA ARG A 366 3.52 15.05 10.81
C ARG A 366 2.85 15.06 9.44
N TRP A 367 1.52 15.11 9.41
CA TRP A 367 0.71 15.05 8.20
C TRP A 367 1.17 16.00 7.08
N ARG A 368 1.35 17.29 7.40
CA ARG A 368 1.78 18.32 6.43
C ARG A 368 3.16 18.01 5.85
N THR A 369 4.11 17.66 6.69
CA THR A 369 5.47 17.31 6.29
C THR A 369 5.50 16.02 5.45
N ALA A 370 4.65 15.05 5.78
CA ALA A 370 4.52 13.82 5.01
C ALA A 370 4.05 14.09 3.58
N ILE A 371 3.05 14.96 3.40
CA ILE A 371 2.56 15.34 2.07
C ILE A 371 3.65 16.10 1.30
N LEU A 372 4.26 17.10 1.92
CA LEU A 372 5.33 17.87 1.28
C LEU A 372 6.49 16.99 0.83
N SER A 373 6.95 16.08 1.71
CA SER A 373 8.08 15.18 1.40
C SER A 373 7.74 14.10 0.36
N SER A 374 6.48 13.66 0.30
CA SER A 374 6.06 12.59 -0.62
C SER A 374 5.62 13.12 -1.99
N PHE A 375 5.01 14.30 -2.04
CA PHE A 375 4.34 14.82 -3.23
C PHE A 375 4.90 16.17 -3.71
N GLY A 376 5.81 16.79 -2.96
CA GLY A 376 6.46 18.04 -3.35
C GLY A 376 5.60 19.30 -3.23
N TYR A 377 4.40 19.23 -2.62
CA TYR A 377 3.55 20.40 -2.41
C TYR A 377 3.07 20.50 -0.96
N ASP A 378 2.82 21.72 -0.52
CA ASP A 378 2.25 21.99 0.80
C ASP A 378 0.72 22.05 0.70
N PRO A 379 -0.02 21.15 1.42
CA PRO A 379 -1.47 21.07 1.32
C PRO A 379 -2.21 22.31 1.85
N LEU A 380 -1.53 23.12 2.70
CA LEU A 380 -2.09 24.31 3.33
C LEU A 380 -1.66 25.62 2.65
N ILE A 381 -1.06 25.56 1.47
CA ILE A 381 -0.76 26.76 0.67
C ILE A 381 -1.88 27.02 -0.32
N CYS A 382 -2.34 28.27 -0.34
CA CYS A 382 -3.33 28.74 -1.29
C CYS A 382 -2.80 28.61 -2.72
N PRO A 383 -3.49 27.94 -3.63
CA PRO A 383 -3.05 27.83 -5.02
C PRO A 383 -3.02 29.16 -5.74
N HIS A 384 -3.84 30.13 -5.31
CA HIS A 384 -3.99 31.44 -5.95
C HIS A 384 -2.91 32.43 -5.50
N CYS A 385 -2.89 32.78 -4.19
CA CYS A 385 -1.98 33.83 -3.67
C CYS A 385 -0.75 33.29 -2.94
N LYS A 386 -0.56 31.97 -2.87
CA LYS A 386 0.55 31.27 -2.18
C LYS A 386 0.65 31.52 -0.65
N GLN A 387 -0.34 32.15 -0.06
CA GLN A 387 -0.39 32.34 1.40
C GLN A 387 -1.00 31.11 2.10
N GLN A 388 -0.85 31.03 3.41
CA GLN A 388 -1.35 29.88 4.18
C GLN A 388 -2.87 29.90 4.27
N MET A 389 -3.47 28.72 4.05
CA MET A 389 -4.89 28.48 4.24
C MET A 389 -5.18 27.92 5.65
N VAL A 390 -6.36 28.23 6.16
CA VAL A 390 -6.86 27.72 7.43
C VAL A 390 -8.05 26.78 7.18
N ILE A 391 -8.25 25.83 8.08
CA ILE A 391 -9.43 24.98 8.05
C ILE A 391 -10.62 25.78 8.58
N LEU A 392 -11.71 25.80 7.81
CA LEU A 392 -12.93 26.49 8.19
C LEU A 392 -13.95 25.50 8.77
N GLU A 393 -14.19 24.41 8.06
CA GLU A 393 -15.25 23.47 8.40
C GLU A 393 -14.86 22.05 7.99
N ILE A 394 -15.44 21.06 8.69
CA ILE A 394 -15.38 19.65 8.34
C ILE A 394 -16.78 19.10 8.27
N TYR A 395 -17.04 18.35 7.20
CA TYR A 395 -18.31 17.67 6.98
C TYR A 395 -18.10 16.16 6.95
N HIS A 396 -19.02 15.42 7.55
CA HIS A 396 -19.05 13.96 7.47
C HIS A 396 -20.49 13.49 7.30
N HIS A 397 -20.79 12.79 6.21
CA HIS A 397 -22.14 12.39 5.83
C HIS A 397 -23.16 13.54 5.96
N HIS A 398 -22.89 14.63 5.26
CA HIS A 398 -23.71 15.86 5.23
C HIS A 398 -23.88 16.60 6.57
N ARG A 399 -23.21 16.16 7.64
CA ARG A 399 -23.21 16.83 8.94
C ARG A 399 -21.92 17.59 9.14
N ARG A 400 -22.04 18.84 9.59
CA ARG A 400 -20.89 19.61 10.06
C ARG A 400 -20.38 18.99 11.36
N VAL A 401 -19.09 18.75 11.42
CA VAL A 401 -18.43 18.26 12.63
C VAL A 401 -17.81 19.46 13.35
N PRO A 402 -18.17 19.75 14.62
CA PRO A 402 -17.54 20.80 15.40
C PRO A 402 -16.04 20.57 15.53
N LEU A 403 -15.23 21.60 15.33
CA LEU A 403 -13.78 21.50 15.43
C LEU A 403 -13.34 21.20 16.87
N GLU A 404 -14.09 21.68 17.86
CA GLU A 404 -13.92 21.41 19.28
C GLU A 404 -14.01 19.92 19.59
N GLU A 405 -15.02 19.22 19.05
CA GLU A 405 -15.19 17.78 19.23
C GLU A 405 -13.99 16.99 18.66
N LEU A 406 -13.49 17.42 17.50
CA LEU A 406 -12.31 16.81 16.91
C LEU A 406 -11.05 17.04 17.75
N TYR A 407 -10.92 18.23 18.31
CA TYR A 407 -9.82 18.58 19.20
C TYR A 407 -9.85 17.72 20.47
N GLU A 408 -10.99 17.61 21.12
CA GLU A 408 -11.18 16.78 22.32
C GLU A 408 -10.87 15.29 22.05
N LYS A 409 -11.40 14.75 20.94
CA LYS A 409 -11.07 13.38 20.50
C LYS A 409 -9.58 13.18 20.23
N ALA A 410 -8.90 14.18 19.68
CA ALA A 410 -7.45 14.12 19.44
C ALA A 410 -6.67 14.16 20.76
N MET A 411 -7.07 15.00 21.71
CA MET A 411 -6.42 15.15 23.01
C MET A 411 -6.64 13.92 23.89
N SER A 412 -7.82 13.31 23.92
CA SER A 412 -8.09 12.07 24.66
C SER A 412 -7.23 10.91 24.17
N ARG A 413 -7.08 10.76 22.83
CA ARG A 413 -6.18 9.75 22.24
C ARG A 413 -4.72 9.97 22.58
N SER A 414 -4.29 11.21 22.75
CA SER A 414 -2.90 11.53 23.13
C SER A 414 -2.63 11.22 24.61
N ARG A 415 -3.61 11.44 25.48
CA ARG A 415 -3.52 11.12 26.92
C ARG A 415 -3.49 9.62 27.17
N GLY A 416 -4.34 8.84 26.50
CA GLY A 416 -4.35 7.38 26.60
C GLY A 416 -3.07 6.69 26.12
N LYS A 417 -2.27 7.33 25.26
CA LYS A 417 -0.96 6.82 24.85
C LYS A 417 0.17 7.15 25.82
N ARG A 418 -0.01 8.11 26.72
CA ARG A 418 0.99 8.45 27.77
C ARG A 418 0.84 7.60 29.01
N SER A 419 -0.33 7.02 29.26
CA SER A 419 -0.59 6.13 30.42
C SER A 419 -0.23 4.66 30.15
N SER A 420 0.14 4.29 28.91
CA SER A 420 0.51 2.92 28.51
C SER A 420 1.99 2.81 28.05
N ALA A 421 2.85 3.76 28.40
CA ALA A 421 4.28 3.77 28.07
C ALA A 421 5.15 3.56 29.32
#